data_79dd3e256fabbef572e096ae53ba70ef
#
_entry.id   79dd3e256fabbef572e096ae53ba70ef
#
_cell.length_a   1.000
_cell.length_b   1.000
_cell.length_c   1.000
_cell.angle_alpha   90.00
_cell.angle_beta   90.00
_cell.angle_gamma   90.00
#
_symmetry.space_group_name_H-M   'P 1'
#
loop_
_entity.id
_entity.type
_entity.pdbx_description
1 polymer ?
#
loop_
_entity_poly.entity_id
_entity_poly.type
_entity_poly.pdbx_seq_one_letter_code
_entity_poly.pdbx_strand_id
1 'polypeptide(L)'
;MLVTKGDMTRVLEYLDKQETLAVDTETTGLRYHDRLFSVQFATKDQEYHFDKRVLGDDLQKLKILFEKPRNYYLQNAKFDMRMLHWEGCTLLGTIHDVEVLMRLVKNDVMTTRLADTAKRYGMAKLDTVDKYVTKNKLYTKTTSKHWDKTYEYKHYDQVPLEIMAEYATHDARITYDLAEILLKELPPASLAVYENECKLIPVCFDMEMHGALIDRQYTEDMLKLESGLIHEAKREFLLATGRIYNGSKQQLLDVFSRSGEIIPKTDKGNPSLTDDILDTFKSPAAKIVQKVRHYEKRCSTYYSSFLDLCDDQGRVHADMRQAGTTTGRFSYRDPNLQNIPKEDDQEDLTKTNLIRRCFVPEPGHILMSIDFSQQEYRLMLSYAGQMDVIEDVMGGADLHEATARRVGVHRSRAKTINFAVLYGSGNDNLASMLGISVHEAAILRNKYYCAMPKVLNLINKVKRTVLSEGFVTNWLGRRLHLPGGLPSMSYAVPNHLIQSGGADICKRAMVEVAPF
;
A
#
# COMPACT_ATOMS: atom_id res chain seq x y z
N MET A 1 32.68 7.81 -8.68
CA MET A 1 33.92 7.15 -9.16
C MET A 1 33.65 5.64 -9.32
N LEU A 2 33.95 5.05 -10.48
CA LEU A 2 33.95 3.59 -10.65
C LEU A 2 35.15 3.00 -9.88
N VAL A 3 34.90 2.02 -9.02
CA VAL A 3 35.92 1.36 -8.19
C VAL A 3 36.52 0.18 -8.94
N THR A 4 37.85 0.17 -9.10
CA THR A 4 38.60 -0.95 -9.65
C THR A 4 39.16 -1.83 -8.52
N LYS A 5 39.69 -3.03 -8.86
CA LYS A 5 40.36 -3.90 -7.87
C LYS A 5 41.53 -3.20 -7.17
N GLY A 6 42.23 -2.32 -7.90
CA GLY A 6 43.34 -1.53 -7.35
C GLY A 6 42.92 -0.44 -6.37
N ASP A 7 41.70 0.09 -6.52
CA ASP A 7 41.15 1.13 -5.65
C ASP A 7 40.50 0.59 -4.38
N MET A 8 40.15 -0.69 -4.37
CA MET A 8 39.25 -1.33 -3.41
C MET A 8 39.65 -1.05 -1.95
N THR A 9 40.87 -1.34 -1.58
CA THR A 9 41.34 -1.16 -0.19
C THR A 9 41.22 0.29 0.26
N ARG A 10 41.73 1.23 -0.54
CA ARG A 10 41.70 2.66 -0.25
C ARG A 10 40.26 3.19 -0.08
N VAL A 11 39.37 2.74 -0.96
CA VAL A 11 37.97 3.19 -0.93
C VAL A 11 37.22 2.59 0.25
N LEU A 12 37.44 1.32 0.56
CA LEU A 12 36.86 0.67 1.76
C LEU A 12 37.33 1.36 3.04
N GLU A 13 38.62 1.66 3.19
CA GLU A 13 39.15 2.38 4.35
C GLU A 13 38.55 3.79 4.49
N TYR A 14 38.28 4.45 3.38
CA TYR A 14 37.59 5.75 3.41
C TYR A 14 36.13 5.62 3.84
N LEU A 15 35.37 4.69 3.24
CA LEU A 15 33.96 4.44 3.56
C LEU A 15 33.76 3.93 4.99
N ASP A 16 34.69 3.10 5.49
CA ASP A 16 34.62 2.57 6.86
C ASP A 16 34.72 3.64 7.95
N LYS A 17 35.32 4.78 7.64
CA LYS A 17 35.42 5.94 8.55
C LYS A 17 34.17 6.81 8.56
N GLN A 18 33.24 6.60 7.63
CA GLN A 18 32.03 7.42 7.53
C GLN A 18 30.97 6.96 8.54
N GLU A 19 30.39 7.91 9.26
CA GLU A 19 29.25 7.65 10.16
C GLU A 19 27.94 7.50 9.40
N THR A 20 27.86 8.06 8.20
CA THR A 20 26.65 8.06 7.35
C THR A 20 27.02 7.69 5.92
N LEU A 21 26.28 6.74 5.37
CA LEU A 21 26.39 6.30 3.98
C LEU A 21 25.02 6.30 3.31
N ALA A 22 24.87 6.97 2.18
CA ALA A 22 23.77 6.61 1.27
C ALA A 22 24.16 5.35 0.52
N VAL A 23 23.21 4.43 0.38
CA VAL A 23 23.39 3.14 -0.30
C VAL A 23 22.28 2.99 -1.33
N ASP A 24 22.64 2.52 -2.51
CA ASP A 24 21.71 2.19 -3.58
C ASP A 24 22.21 0.94 -4.29
N THR A 25 21.32 0.14 -4.91
CA THR A 25 21.68 -1.09 -5.61
C THR A 25 21.05 -1.16 -6.98
N GLU A 26 21.85 -1.59 -7.99
CA GLU A 26 21.32 -1.94 -9.30
C GLU A 26 21.24 -3.45 -9.46
N THR A 27 20.12 -3.90 -10.06
CA THR A 27 19.72 -5.30 -10.00
C THR A 27 19.30 -5.85 -11.34
N THR A 28 19.30 -7.18 -11.47
CA THR A 28 18.83 -7.89 -12.67
C THR A 28 17.32 -7.78 -12.87
N GLY A 29 16.57 -7.31 -11.85
CA GLY A 29 15.14 -7.09 -11.88
C GLY A 29 14.57 -6.78 -10.50
N LEU A 30 13.23 -6.73 -10.38
CA LEU A 30 12.53 -6.31 -9.17
C LEU A 30 11.92 -7.48 -8.37
N ARG A 31 12.02 -8.72 -8.87
CA ARG A 31 11.44 -9.90 -8.24
C ARG A 31 12.22 -10.32 -7.00
N TYR A 32 11.60 -11.15 -6.17
CA TYR A 32 12.22 -11.69 -4.97
C TYR A 32 13.53 -12.44 -5.25
N HIS A 33 13.63 -13.15 -6.36
CA HIS A 33 14.82 -13.93 -6.76
C HIS A 33 15.88 -13.15 -7.54
N ASP A 34 15.60 -11.89 -7.92
CA ASP A 34 16.60 -11.08 -8.60
C ASP A 34 17.78 -10.77 -7.69
N ARG A 35 18.92 -10.46 -8.29
CA ARG A 35 20.19 -10.25 -7.58
C ARG A 35 20.80 -8.92 -7.98
N LEU A 36 21.53 -8.32 -7.07
CA LEU A 36 22.30 -7.15 -7.39
C LEU A 36 23.47 -7.49 -8.31
N PHE A 37 23.84 -6.57 -9.17
CA PHE A 37 25.08 -6.60 -9.92
C PHE A 37 25.97 -5.39 -9.60
N SER A 38 25.47 -4.35 -8.95
CA SER A 38 26.29 -3.26 -8.44
C SER A 38 25.69 -2.64 -7.17
N VAL A 39 26.59 -2.00 -6.39
CA VAL A 39 26.25 -1.24 -5.18
C VAL A 39 26.91 0.12 -5.28
N GLN A 40 26.16 1.16 -4.94
CA GLN A 40 26.60 2.53 -4.93
C GLN A 40 26.63 3.09 -3.53
N PHE A 41 27.64 3.88 -3.23
CA PHE A 41 27.73 4.65 -2.00
C PHE A 41 27.89 6.12 -2.29
N ALA A 42 27.15 6.95 -1.57
CA ALA A 42 27.45 8.37 -1.47
C ALA A 42 27.73 8.74 -0.01
N THR A 43 28.74 9.59 0.16
CA THR A 43 29.10 10.26 1.41
C THR A 43 28.83 11.74 1.24
N LYS A 44 29.14 12.56 2.24
CA LYS A 44 29.04 14.01 2.11
C LYS A 44 29.80 14.55 0.88
N ASP A 45 30.97 13.99 0.59
CA ASP A 45 31.93 14.57 -0.37
C ASP A 45 32.23 13.69 -1.59
N GLN A 46 31.89 12.40 -1.57
CA GLN A 46 32.33 11.43 -2.58
C GLN A 46 31.22 10.43 -2.93
N GLU A 47 31.25 9.94 -4.17
CA GLU A 47 30.40 8.85 -4.65
C GLU A 47 31.24 7.72 -5.24
N TYR A 48 30.83 6.47 -4.98
CA TYR A 48 31.51 5.26 -5.42
C TYR A 48 30.53 4.27 -6.03
N HIS A 49 30.97 3.66 -7.14
CA HIS A 49 30.23 2.59 -7.81
C HIS A 49 31.05 1.31 -7.80
N PHE A 50 30.50 0.27 -7.19
CA PHE A 50 31.08 -1.05 -7.11
C PHE A 50 30.28 -1.99 -8.01
N ASP A 51 30.88 -2.49 -9.08
CA ASP A 51 30.19 -3.30 -10.08
C ASP A 51 30.80 -4.71 -10.13
N LYS A 52 29.94 -5.72 -10.07
CA LYS A 52 30.33 -7.14 -10.08
C LYS A 52 31.04 -7.53 -11.38
N ARG A 53 30.74 -6.85 -12.49
CA ARG A 53 31.41 -7.05 -13.79
C ARG A 53 32.89 -6.66 -13.76
N VAL A 54 33.29 -5.74 -12.85
CA VAL A 54 34.67 -5.29 -12.67
C VAL A 54 35.36 -6.03 -11.53
N LEU A 55 34.65 -6.18 -10.43
CA LEU A 55 35.23 -6.67 -9.17
C LEU A 55 35.13 -8.19 -9.02
N GLY A 56 34.12 -8.84 -9.66
CA GLY A 56 33.86 -10.25 -9.45
C GLY A 56 33.59 -10.56 -7.98
N ASP A 57 34.26 -11.58 -7.45
CA ASP A 57 34.10 -12.01 -6.05
C ASP A 57 34.63 -10.99 -5.03
N ASP A 58 35.48 -10.05 -5.46
CA ASP A 58 35.95 -8.99 -4.58
C ASP A 58 34.83 -8.08 -4.08
N LEU A 59 33.64 -8.08 -4.74
CA LEU A 59 32.47 -7.35 -4.27
C LEU A 59 32.06 -7.78 -2.83
N GLN A 60 32.31 -9.02 -2.45
CA GLN A 60 32.01 -9.51 -1.10
C GLN A 60 32.78 -8.80 0.00
N LYS A 61 33.90 -8.12 -0.32
CA LYS A 61 34.65 -7.31 0.65
C LYS A 61 33.85 -6.14 1.20
N LEU A 62 32.76 -5.74 0.50
CA LEU A 62 31.83 -4.73 0.99
C LEU A 62 31.18 -5.09 2.33
N LYS A 63 31.14 -6.38 2.71
CA LYS A 63 30.55 -6.85 3.98
C LYS A 63 31.10 -6.10 5.18
N ILE A 64 32.40 -5.76 5.18
CA ILE A 64 33.06 -5.05 6.27
C ILE A 64 32.39 -3.69 6.58
N LEU A 65 31.81 -3.04 5.56
CA LEU A 65 31.12 -1.76 5.72
C LEU A 65 29.82 -1.89 6.52
N PHE A 66 29.21 -3.08 6.54
CA PHE A 66 27.92 -3.35 7.17
C PHE A 66 28.06 -4.00 8.56
N GLU A 67 29.27 -4.35 8.99
CA GLU A 67 29.55 -4.97 10.29
C GLU A 67 29.55 -3.98 11.47
N LYS A 68 29.51 -2.66 11.18
CA LYS A 68 29.47 -1.60 12.18
C LYS A 68 28.15 -0.84 12.15
N PRO A 69 27.57 -0.48 13.31
CA PRO A 69 26.42 0.40 13.34
C PRO A 69 26.74 1.77 12.77
N ARG A 70 25.90 2.27 11.85
CA ARG A 70 25.99 3.61 11.26
C ARG A 70 24.62 4.09 10.77
N ASN A 71 24.54 5.30 10.25
CA ASN A 71 23.36 5.80 9.57
C ASN A 71 23.41 5.41 8.10
N TYR A 72 22.32 4.81 7.60
CA TYR A 72 22.16 4.49 6.19
C TYR A 72 21.04 5.32 5.59
N TYR A 73 21.30 6.03 4.52
CA TYR A 73 20.32 6.75 3.71
C TYR A 73 19.97 5.91 2.50
N LEU A 74 18.69 5.54 2.35
CA LEU A 74 18.21 4.72 1.24
C LEU A 74 16.89 5.30 0.70
N GLN A 75 16.53 4.90 -0.50
CA GLN A 75 15.24 5.18 -1.11
C GLN A 75 14.48 3.86 -1.31
N ASN A 76 13.36 3.64 -0.61
CA ASN A 76 12.66 2.36 -0.56
C ASN A 76 13.58 1.25 0.01
N ALA A 77 14.09 1.52 1.19
CA ALA A 77 15.19 0.82 1.85
C ALA A 77 15.10 -0.72 1.85
N LYS A 78 13.91 -1.28 2.03
CA LYS A 78 13.72 -2.74 2.09
C LYS A 78 14.12 -3.46 0.80
N PHE A 79 14.03 -2.77 -0.34
CA PHE A 79 14.49 -3.33 -1.61
C PHE A 79 16.00 -3.56 -1.58
N ASP A 80 16.78 -2.53 -1.23
CA ASP A 80 18.24 -2.63 -1.18
C ASP A 80 18.71 -3.55 -0.05
N MET A 81 18.02 -3.53 1.10
CA MET A 81 18.26 -4.47 2.19
C MET A 81 18.14 -5.92 1.71
N ARG A 82 17.13 -6.25 0.89
CA ARG A 82 16.95 -7.60 0.33
C ARG A 82 18.07 -7.96 -0.63
N MET A 83 18.47 -7.05 -1.50
CA MET A 83 19.58 -7.28 -2.43
C MET A 83 20.89 -7.52 -1.70
N LEU A 84 21.18 -6.73 -0.69
CA LEU A 84 22.36 -6.87 0.18
C LEU A 84 22.30 -8.14 1.03
N HIS A 85 21.13 -8.52 1.52
CA HIS A 85 20.93 -9.76 2.28
C HIS A 85 21.32 -11.00 1.45
N TRP A 86 20.97 -11.04 0.16
CA TRP A 86 21.38 -12.13 -0.73
C TRP A 86 22.89 -12.23 -0.94
N GLU A 87 23.61 -11.14 -0.76
CA GLU A 87 25.09 -11.12 -0.76
C GLU A 87 25.66 -11.37 0.66
N GLY A 88 24.81 -11.67 1.64
CA GLY A 88 25.19 -11.93 3.03
C GLY A 88 25.61 -10.68 3.80
N CYS A 89 25.08 -9.52 3.42
CA CYS A 89 25.26 -8.24 4.10
C CYS A 89 23.99 -7.89 4.91
N THR A 90 24.17 -7.46 6.16
CA THR A 90 23.09 -6.97 7.01
C THR A 90 23.43 -5.56 7.48
N LEU A 91 22.55 -4.59 7.23
CA LEU A 91 22.76 -3.22 7.65
C LEU A 91 22.58 -3.10 9.15
N LEU A 92 23.67 -2.81 9.87
CA LEU A 92 23.65 -2.54 11.31
C LEU A 92 23.55 -1.04 11.57
N GLY A 93 22.55 -0.62 12.36
CA GLY A 93 22.37 0.78 12.75
C GLY A 93 21.02 1.35 12.34
N THR A 94 20.99 2.65 12.07
CA THR A 94 19.72 3.34 11.75
C THR A 94 19.52 3.46 10.26
N ILE A 95 18.36 3.02 9.78
CA ILE A 95 17.97 3.12 8.38
C ILE A 95 17.02 4.30 8.21
N HIS A 96 17.42 5.26 7.40
CA HIS A 96 16.69 6.46 7.05
C HIS A 96 16.19 6.34 5.62
N ASP A 97 14.90 6.02 5.46
CA ASP A 97 14.29 5.89 4.14
C ASP A 97 13.73 7.25 3.67
N VAL A 98 14.22 7.73 2.54
CA VAL A 98 13.78 9.00 1.91
C VAL A 98 12.28 8.98 1.60
N GLU A 99 11.72 7.82 1.24
CA GLU A 99 10.27 7.68 1.02
C GLU A 99 9.47 7.94 2.30
N VAL A 100 9.94 7.41 3.42
CA VAL A 100 9.34 7.62 4.75
C VAL A 100 9.48 9.07 5.18
N LEU A 101 10.69 9.63 5.08
CA LEU A 101 10.95 11.03 5.42
C LEU A 101 10.06 11.98 4.61
N MET A 102 10.00 11.80 3.28
CA MET A 102 9.15 12.62 2.41
C MET A 102 7.69 12.58 2.85
N ARG A 103 7.19 11.39 3.23
CA ARG A 103 5.81 11.21 3.66
C ARG A 103 5.53 11.84 5.03
N LEU A 104 6.52 11.95 5.91
CA LEU A 104 6.39 12.63 7.21
C LEU A 104 6.51 14.15 7.09
N VAL A 105 7.37 14.64 6.23
CA VAL A 105 7.50 16.08 5.93
C VAL A 105 6.26 16.59 5.20
N LYS A 106 5.79 15.84 4.19
CA LYS A 106 4.62 16.24 3.39
C LYS A 106 3.83 15.01 2.92
N ASN A 107 2.77 14.66 3.67
CA ASN A 107 2.01 13.44 3.43
C ASN A 107 1.09 13.48 2.19
N ASP A 108 0.70 14.66 1.70
CA ASP A 108 -0.25 14.86 0.60
C ASP A 108 0.38 14.77 -0.81
N VAL A 109 1.66 14.38 -0.90
CA VAL A 109 2.30 14.17 -2.19
C VAL A 109 1.73 12.94 -2.90
N MET A 110 1.56 13.03 -4.23
CA MET A 110 1.01 11.93 -5.03
C MET A 110 1.93 10.72 -5.08
N THR A 111 3.23 10.95 -5.06
CA THR A 111 4.27 9.92 -5.16
C THR A 111 5.49 10.31 -4.35
N THR A 112 6.19 9.32 -3.83
CA THR A 112 7.44 9.43 -3.08
C THR A 112 8.63 8.81 -3.83
N ARG A 113 8.47 8.54 -5.15
CA ARG A 113 9.56 8.05 -5.99
C ARG A 113 10.73 9.02 -5.98
N LEU A 114 11.96 8.50 -6.06
CA LEU A 114 13.19 9.30 -6.04
C LEU A 114 13.14 10.46 -7.04
N ALA A 115 12.77 10.19 -8.30
CA ALA A 115 12.69 11.22 -9.35
C ALA A 115 11.70 12.35 -9.03
N ASP A 116 10.52 11.99 -8.47
CA ASP A 116 9.48 12.98 -8.16
C ASP A 116 9.85 13.80 -6.91
N THR A 117 10.46 13.14 -5.91
CA THR A 117 10.97 13.81 -4.72
C THR A 117 12.15 14.74 -5.08
N ALA A 118 13.13 14.27 -5.85
CA ALA A 118 14.25 15.05 -6.32
C ALA A 118 13.80 16.31 -7.06
N LYS A 119 12.86 16.17 -7.99
CA LYS A 119 12.28 17.29 -8.74
C LYS A 119 11.67 18.37 -7.84
N ARG A 120 11.03 17.99 -6.72
CA ARG A 120 10.44 18.93 -5.75
C ARG A 120 11.50 19.80 -5.08
N TYR A 121 12.71 19.26 -4.92
CA TYR A 121 13.85 19.93 -4.30
C TYR A 121 14.83 20.51 -5.33
N GLY A 122 14.41 20.65 -6.59
CA GLY A 122 15.22 21.26 -7.64
C GLY A 122 16.34 20.37 -8.18
N MET A 123 16.34 19.08 -7.86
CA MET A 123 17.28 18.09 -8.36
C MET A 123 16.68 17.33 -9.55
N ALA A 124 17.53 16.82 -10.44
CA ALA A 124 17.10 16.06 -11.61
C ALA A 124 17.72 14.65 -11.59
N LYS A 125 16.89 13.62 -11.52
CA LYS A 125 17.35 12.25 -11.76
C LYS A 125 17.73 12.06 -13.22
N LEU A 126 18.84 11.34 -13.48
CA LEU A 126 19.23 10.97 -14.84
C LEU A 126 18.25 9.92 -15.42
N ASP A 127 18.08 9.96 -16.73
CA ASP A 127 17.27 8.98 -17.48
C ASP A 127 18.08 8.24 -18.55
N THR A 128 19.41 8.33 -18.46
CA THR A 128 20.37 7.79 -19.42
C THR A 128 20.25 6.28 -19.58
N VAL A 129 20.08 5.55 -18.48
CA VAL A 129 19.92 4.09 -18.46
C VAL A 129 18.62 3.67 -19.11
N ASP A 130 17.47 4.27 -18.73
CA ASP A 130 16.17 3.94 -19.32
C ASP A 130 16.11 4.25 -20.82
N LYS A 131 16.72 5.35 -21.24
CA LYS A 131 16.87 5.70 -22.67
C LYS A 131 17.72 4.68 -23.42
N TYR A 132 18.85 4.26 -22.81
CA TYR A 132 19.72 3.25 -23.40
C TYR A 132 19.02 1.90 -23.54
N VAL A 133 18.36 1.41 -22.50
CA VAL A 133 17.57 0.16 -22.47
C VAL A 133 16.48 0.19 -23.55
N THR A 134 15.73 1.30 -23.65
CA THR A 134 14.65 1.45 -24.63
C THR A 134 15.19 1.48 -26.07
N LYS A 135 16.23 2.27 -26.32
CA LYS A 135 16.86 2.40 -27.65
C LYS A 135 17.43 1.08 -28.16
N ASN A 136 18.06 0.30 -27.26
CA ASN A 136 18.72 -0.95 -27.62
C ASN A 136 17.83 -2.17 -27.42
N LYS A 137 16.56 -1.99 -27.02
CA LYS A 137 15.57 -3.06 -26.79
C LYS A 137 16.06 -4.12 -25.78
N LEU A 138 16.73 -3.68 -24.74
CA LEU A 138 17.25 -4.56 -23.67
C LEU A 138 16.12 -4.94 -22.71
N TYR A 139 15.16 -5.69 -23.20
CA TYR A 139 14.05 -6.22 -22.41
C TYR A 139 13.54 -7.53 -22.99
N THR A 140 13.02 -8.39 -22.13
CA THR A 140 12.32 -9.62 -22.48
C THR A 140 10.88 -9.57 -21.97
N LYS A 141 9.99 -10.28 -22.67
CA LYS A 141 8.59 -10.44 -22.27
C LYS A 141 8.33 -11.90 -21.97
N THR A 142 7.73 -12.17 -20.84
CA THR A 142 7.35 -13.52 -20.40
C THR A 142 5.87 -13.53 -20.06
N THR A 143 5.12 -14.46 -20.64
CA THR A 143 3.70 -14.64 -20.30
C THR A 143 3.59 -15.54 -19.06
N SER A 144 2.69 -15.20 -18.14
CA SER A 144 2.33 -16.05 -17.01
C SER A 144 1.89 -17.44 -17.50
N LYS A 145 2.24 -18.47 -16.73
CA LYS A 145 1.74 -19.84 -16.96
C LYS A 145 0.31 -20.04 -16.47
N HIS A 146 -0.15 -19.16 -15.60
CA HIS A 146 -1.40 -19.32 -14.83
C HIS A 146 -2.54 -18.43 -15.34
N TRP A 147 -2.20 -17.32 -16.05
CA TRP A 147 -3.20 -16.38 -16.58
C TRP A 147 -2.68 -15.63 -17.81
N ASP A 148 -3.58 -15.01 -18.57
CA ASP A 148 -3.21 -14.18 -19.73
C ASP A 148 -2.66 -12.82 -19.24
N LYS A 149 -1.41 -12.85 -18.74
CA LYS A 149 -0.68 -11.69 -18.25
C LYS A 149 0.77 -11.76 -18.72
N THR A 150 1.25 -10.68 -19.30
CA THR A 150 2.64 -10.57 -19.77
C THR A 150 3.43 -9.67 -18.85
N TYR A 151 4.60 -10.12 -18.46
CA TYR A 151 5.59 -9.37 -17.69
C TYR A 151 6.74 -8.94 -18.59
N GLU A 152 7.21 -7.69 -18.42
CA GLU A 152 8.37 -7.16 -19.12
C GLU A 152 9.55 -7.04 -18.15
N TYR A 153 10.70 -7.56 -18.55
CA TYR A 153 11.95 -7.52 -17.78
C TYR A 153 12.96 -6.69 -18.53
N LYS A 154 13.45 -5.63 -17.89
CA LYS A 154 14.53 -4.78 -18.41
C LYS A 154 15.87 -5.33 -17.94
N HIS A 155 16.83 -5.42 -18.86
CA HIS A 155 18.18 -5.94 -18.61
C HIS A 155 19.15 -4.79 -18.33
N TYR A 156 19.10 -4.21 -17.14
CA TYR A 156 19.98 -3.13 -16.71
C TYR A 156 21.45 -3.58 -16.60
N ASP A 157 21.70 -4.83 -16.29
CA ASP A 157 23.01 -5.46 -16.24
C ASP A 157 23.75 -5.49 -17.58
N GLN A 158 23.04 -5.28 -18.71
CA GLN A 158 23.59 -5.19 -20.05
C GLN A 158 23.91 -3.75 -20.49
N VAL A 159 23.64 -2.76 -19.67
CA VAL A 159 23.99 -1.36 -19.95
C VAL A 159 25.51 -1.16 -19.80
N PRO A 160 26.17 -0.39 -20.72
CA PRO A 160 27.58 -0.09 -20.60
C PRO A 160 27.96 0.47 -19.23
N LEU A 161 29.13 0.04 -18.76
CA LEU A 161 29.59 0.28 -17.39
C LEU A 161 29.64 1.79 -17.05
N GLU A 162 30.13 2.61 -17.99
CA GLU A 162 30.27 4.05 -17.80
C GLU A 162 28.91 4.73 -17.63
N ILE A 163 27.92 4.34 -18.46
CA ILE A 163 26.55 4.89 -18.39
C ILE A 163 25.90 4.47 -17.08
N MET A 164 26.08 3.21 -16.69
CA MET A 164 25.52 2.69 -15.44
C MET A 164 26.17 3.34 -14.22
N ALA A 165 27.50 3.48 -14.21
CA ALA A 165 28.22 4.09 -13.10
C ALA A 165 27.83 5.56 -12.87
N GLU A 166 27.67 6.35 -13.94
CA GLU A 166 27.23 7.75 -13.87
C GLU A 166 25.79 7.83 -13.29
N TYR A 167 24.88 7.04 -13.85
CA TYR A 167 23.48 7.02 -13.44
C TYR A 167 23.32 6.60 -11.97
N ALA A 168 23.92 5.48 -11.59
CA ALA A 168 23.73 4.88 -10.28
C ALA A 168 24.44 5.67 -9.15
N THR A 169 25.63 6.24 -9.40
CA THR A 169 26.25 7.14 -8.41
C THR A 169 25.46 8.44 -8.23
N HIS A 170 24.82 8.91 -9.29
CA HIS A 170 23.95 10.09 -9.21
C HIS A 170 22.70 9.83 -8.36
N ASP A 171 22.10 8.64 -8.48
CA ASP A 171 20.95 8.25 -7.65
C ASP A 171 21.33 8.15 -6.16
N ALA A 172 22.48 7.55 -5.84
CA ALA A 172 22.99 7.51 -4.48
C ALA A 172 23.28 8.94 -3.93
N ARG A 173 23.82 9.86 -4.75
CA ARG A 173 24.04 11.27 -4.39
C ARG A 173 22.70 11.96 -4.08
N ILE A 174 21.72 11.87 -4.96
CA ILE A 174 20.39 12.44 -4.74
C ILE A 174 19.78 11.89 -3.45
N THR A 175 19.92 10.60 -3.20
CA THR A 175 19.41 9.97 -1.97
C THR A 175 20.06 10.56 -0.73
N TYR A 176 21.40 10.77 -0.75
CA TYR A 176 22.13 11.42 0.34
C TYR A 176 21.62 12.84 0.59
N ASP A 177 21.59 13.65 -0.46
CA ASP A 177 21.22 15.07 -0.36
C ASP A 177 19.77 15.25 0.09
N LEU A 178 18.84 14.44 -0.44
CA LEU A 178 17.44 14.44 -0.03
C LEU A 178 17.27 14.04 1.44
N ALA A 179 17.97 13.01 1.90
CA ALA A 179 17.89 12.58 3.30
C ALA A 179 18.34 13.73 4.23
N GLU A 180 19.47 14.40 3.91
CA GLU A 180 19.97 15.55 4.68
C GLU A 180 18.98 16.72 4.73
N ILE A 181 18.32 17.02 3.60
CA ILE A 181 17.32 18.09 3.53
C ILE A 181 16.07 17.70 4.33
N LEU A 182 15.54 16.51 4.10
CA LEU A 182 14.29 16.06 4.72
C LEU A 182 14.43 15.87 6.24
N LEU A 183 15.60 15.43 6.72
CA LEU A 183 15.90 15.36 8.15
C LEU A 183 15.87 16.74 8.81
N LYS A 184 16.36 17.78 8.13
CA LYS A 184 16.30 19.17 8.62
C LYS A 184 14.89 19.76 8.57
N GLU A 185 14.10 19.35 7.58
CA GLU A 185 12.70 19.79 7.42
C GLU A 185 11.72 19.01 8.33
N LEU A 186 12.17 17.88 8.90
CA LEU A 186 11.32 17.06 9.76
C LEU A 186 10.89 17.87 11.00
N PRO A 187 9.58 18.05 11.21
CA PRO A 187 9.11 18.83 12.34
C PRO A 187 9.50 18.19 13.68
N PRO A 188 9.94 18.95 14.70
CA PRO A 188 10.30 18.39 16.00
C PRO A 188 9.19 17.53 16.62
N ALA A 189 7.93 17.92 16.44
CA ALA A 189 6.78 17.15 16.90
C ALA A 189 6.65 15.76 16.21
N SER A 190 7.28 15.59 15.05
CA SER A 190 7.24 14.33 14.29
C SER A 190 8.41 13.38 14.59
N LEU A 191 9.31 13.73 15.49
CA LEU A 191 10.46 12.88 15.84
C LEU A 191 10.02 11.51 16.38
N ALA A 192 9.03 11.45 17.27
CA ALA A 192 8.57 10.19 17.86
C ALA A 192 7.97 9.24 16.80
N VAL A 193 7.20 9.76 15.85
CA VAL A 193 6.68 8.93 14.74
C VAL A 193 7.80 8.52 13.78
N TYR A 194 8.76 9.39 13.54
CA TYR A 194 9.92 9.08 12.69
C TYR A 194 10.79 7.97 13.30
N GLU A 195 11.13 8.04 14.56
CA GLU A 195 11.87 7.00 15.27
C GLU A 195 11.15 5.64 15.23
N ASN A 196 9.82 5.66 15.37
CA ASN A 196 9.01 4.44 15.23
C ASN A 196 9.03 3.91 13.80
N GLU A 197 8.96 4.78 12.79
CA GLU A 197 9.06 4.37 11.37
C GLU A 197 10.45 3.77 11.05
N CYS A 198 11.54 4.34 11.58
CA CYS A 198 12.89 3.77 11.40
C CYS A 198 13.00 2.37 12.02
N LYS A 199 12.47 2.17 13.24
CA LYS A 199 12.44 0.85 13.91
C LYS A 199 11.55 -0.15 13.18
N LEU A 200 10.55 0.32 12.46
CA LEU A 200 9.62 -0.52 11.72
C LEU A 200 10.20 -1.05 10.40
N ILE A 201 11.18 -0.36 9.78
CA ILE A 201 11.79 -0.80 8.52
C ILE A 201 12.33 -2.23 8.61
N PRO A 202 13.21 -2.59 9.58
CA PRO A 202 13.69 -3.97 9.70
C PRO A 202 12.58 -4.97 10.01
N VAL A 203 11.57 -4.60 10.80
CA VAL A 203 10.41 -5.48 11.08
C VAL A 203 9.65 -5.81 9.79
N CYS A 204 9.35 -4.80 8.98
CA CYS A 204 8.70 -5.02 7.69
C CYS A 204 9.59 -5.82 6.74
N PHE A 205 10.90 -5.59 6.75
CA PHE A 205 11.86 -6.36 5.97
C PHE A 205 11.83 -7.84 6.35
N ASP A 206 11.90 -8.16 7.62
CA ASP A 206 11.87 -9.54 8.11
C ASP A 206 10.55 -10.24 7.75
N MET A 207 9.43 -9.55 7.86
CA MET A 207 8.13 -10.06 7.44
C MET A 207 8.08 -10.35 5.93
N GLU A 208 8.62 -9.46 5.09
CA GLU A 208 8.71 -9.67 3.64
C GLU A 208 9.64 -10.83 3.29
N MET A 209 10.77 -10.95 3.98
CA MET A 209 11.73 -12.05 3.78
C MET A 209 11.15 -13.39 4.21
N HIS A 210 10.40 -13.43 5.31
CA HIS A 210 9.69 -14.63 5.74
C HIS A 210 8.59 -15.03 4.76
N GLY A 211 7.80 -14.06 4.28
CA GLY A 211 6.68 -14.27 3.35
C GLY A 211 5.52 -15.05 3.98
N ALA A 212 4.48 -15.27 3.19
CA ALA A 212 3.28 -16.01 3.58
C ALA A 212 3.20 -17.34 2.82
N LEU A 213 3.13 -18.45 3.54
CA LEU A 213 3.03 -19.79 2.95
C LEU A 213 1.65 -20.01 2.32
N ILE A 214 1.64 -20.54 1.09
CA ILE A 214 0.41 -20.92 0.41
C ILE A 214 0.34 -22.43 0.16
N ASP A 215 -0.86 -22.98 0.21
CA ASP A 215 -1.17 -24.29 -0.34
C ASP A 215 -1.26 -24.18 -1.87
N ARG A 216 -0.18 -24.57 -2.55
CA ARG A 216 -0.10 -24.49 -4.02
C ARG A 216 -1.16 -25.36 -4.68
N GLN A 217 -1.34 -26.60 -4.19
CA GLN A 217 -2.29 -27.53 -4.80
C GLN A 217 -3.71 -26.99 -4.68
N TYR A 218 -4.11 -26.54 -3.49
CA TYR A 218 -5.41 -25.90 -3.30
C TYR A 218 -5.58 -24.68 -4.20
N THR A 219 -4.55 -23.84 -4.32
CA THR A 219 -4.59 -22.61 -5.15
C THR A 219 -4.75 -22.95 -6.64
N GLU A 220 -4.05 -23.98 -7.14
CA GLU A 220 -4.18 -24.48 -8.52
C GLU A 220 -5.56 -25.09 -8.78
N ASP A 221 -6.07 -25.87 -7.85
CA ASP A 221 -7.40 -26.49 -7.94
C ASP A 221 -8.50 -25.43 -7.98
N MET A 222 -8.39 -24.40 -7.16
CA MET A 222 -9.35 -23.28 -7.14
C MET A 222 -9.26 -22.44 -8.42
N LEU A 223 -8.06 -22.17 -8.94
CA LEU A 223 -7.87 -21.49 -10.21
C LEU A 223 -8.52 -22.26 -11.36
N LYS A 224 -8.34 -23.57 -11.39
CA LYS A 224 -8.94 -24.46 -12.41
C LYS A 224 -10.46 -24.50 -12.30
N LEU A 225 -11.00 -24.65 -11.09
CA LEU A 225 -12.42 -24.67 -10.82
C LEU A 225 -13.09 -23.37 -11.28
N GLU A 226 -12.61 -22.23 -10.82
CA GLU A 226 -13.21 -20.93 -11.14
C GLU A 226 -13.00 -20.54 -12.61
N SER A 227 -11.90 -20.94 -13.25
CA SER A 227 -11.74 -20.82 -14.70
C SER A 227 -12.80 -21.61 -15.48
N GLY A 228 -13.18 -22.79 -15.01
CA GLY A 228 -14.31 -23.55 -15.55
C GLY A 228 -15.64 -22.77 -15.41
N LEU A 229 -15.90 -22.20 -14.24
CA LEU A 229 -17.09 -21.39 -13.97
C LEU A 229 -17.15 -20.12 -14.83
N ILE A 230 -16.00 -19.52 -15.16
CA ILE A 230 -15.91 -18.39 -16.12
C ILE A 230 -16.40 -18.85 -17.50
N HIS A 231 -15.95 -20.01 -17.98
CA HIS A 231 -16.37 -20.54 -19.27
C HIS A 231 -17.86 -20.83 -19.31
N GLU A 232 -18.41 -21.40 -18.25
CA GLU A 232 -19.85 -21.63 -18.12
C GLU A 232 -20.63 -20.32 -18.14
N ALA A 233 -20.24 -19.34 -17.34
CA ALA A 233 -20.90 -18.04 -17.30
C ALA A 233 -20.81 -17.28 -18.64
N LYS A 234 -19.69 -17.38 -19.37
CA LYS A 234 -19.56 -16.83 -20.72
C LYS A 234 -20.48 -17.54 -21.74
N ARG A 235 -20.71 -18.84 -21.56
CA ARG A 235 -21.68 -19.59 -22.35
C ARG A 235 -23.11 -19.17 -21.99
N GLU A 236 -23.44 -19.00 -20.72
CA GLU A 236 -24.73 -18.44 -20.27
C GLU A 236 -24.97 -17.06 -20.91
N PHE A 237 -23.94 -16.20 -20.97
CA PHE A 237 -24.03 -14.89 -21.60
C PHE A 237 -24.34 -14.99 -23.11
N LEU A 238 -23.69 -15.91 -23.80
CA LEU A 238 -23.96 -16.16 -25.23
C LEU A 238 -25.43 -16.59 -25.45
N LEU A 239 -25.92 -17.49 -24.62
CA LEU A 239 -27.31 -17.96 -24.71
C LEU A 239 -28.33 -16.84 -24.40
N ALA A 240 -28.02 -16.00 -23.42
CA ALA A 240 -28.90 -14.91 -23.00
C ALA A 240 -28.92 -13.70 -23.97
N THR A 241 -27.80 -13.46 -24.69
CA THR A 241 -27.61 -12.23 -25.48
C THR A 241 -27.39 -12.49 -26.99
N GLY A 242 -27.14 -13.74 -27.39
CA GLY A 242 -26.73 -14.10 -28.74
C GLY A 242 -25.31 -13.66 -29.12
N ARG A 243 -24.47 -13.26 -28.13
CA ARG A 243 -23.14 -12.68 -28.36
C ARG A 243 -22.07 -13.36 -27.53
N ILE A 244 -20.90 -13.55 -28.12
CA ILE A 244 -19.72 -14.02 -27.39
C ILE A 244 -19.25 -12.91 -26.43
N TYR A 245 -19.07 -13.24 -25.15
CA TYR A 245 -18.58 -12.30 -24.13
C TYR A 245 -17.12 -11.92 -24.41
N ASN A 246 -16.85 -10.60 -24.54
CA ASN A 246 -15.49 -10.07 -24.64
C ASN A 246 -15.16 -9.07 -23.51
N GLY A 247 -16.11 -8.80 -22.62
CA GLY A 247 -15.94 -7.93 -21.44
C GLY A 247 -15.74 -6.44 -21.75
N SER A 248 -15.73 -6.04 -23.03
CA SER A 248 -15.52 -4.64 -23.38
C SER A 248 -16.70 -3.78 -22.93
N LYS A 249 -16.38 -2.58 -22.43
CA LYS A 249 -17.40 -1.61 -22.01
C LYS A 249 -18.42 -1.32 -23.11
N GLN A 250 -17.95 -1.22 -24.36
CA GLN A 250 -18.80 -0.96 -25.52
C GLN A 250 -19.81 -2.10 -25.77
N GLN A 251 -19.36 -3.36 -25.68
CA GLN A 251 -20.26 -4.51 -25.81
C GLN A 251 -21.37 -4.49 -24.76
N LEU A 252 -20.97 -4.27 -23.48
CA LEU A 252 -21.91 -4.29 -22.37
C LEU A 252 -22.92 -3.14 -22.45
N LEU A 253 -22.48 -1.94 -22.85
CA LEU A 253 -23.38 -0.80 -23.11
C LEU A 253 -24.41 -1.13 -24.19
N ASP A 254 -24.00 -1.75 -25.30
CA ASP A 254 -24.89 -2.12 -26.38
C ASP A 254 -25.90 -3.21 -25.95
N VAL A 255 -25.44 -4.21 -25.19
CA VAL A 255 -26.29 -5.28 -24.65
C VAL A 255 -27.37 -4.72 -23.73
N PHE A 256 -26.98 -3.90 -22.74
CA PHE A 256 -27.93 -3.37 -21.76
C PHE A 256 -28.87 -2.30 -22.36
N SER A 257 -28.37 -1.47 -23.28
CA SER A 257 -29.24 -0.51 -23.98
C SER A 257 -30.32 -1.22 -24.81
N ARG A 258 -29.96 -2.32 -25.49
CA ARG A 258 -30.94 -3.11 -26.26
C ARG A 258 -31.93 -3.86 -25.37
N SER A 259 -31.53 -4.19 -24.14
CA SER A 259 -32.43 -4.78 -23.13
C SER A 259 -33.34 -3.74 -22.46
N GLY A 260 -33.26 -2.46 -22.84
CA GLY A 260 -34.06 -1.38 -22.28
C GLY A 260 -33.60 -0.88 -20.92
N GLU A 261 -32.36 -1.20 -20.50
CA GLU A 261 -31.83 -0.75 -19.22
C GLU A 261 -31.39 0.73 -19.30
N ILE A 262 -31.63 1.48 -18.24
CA ILE A 262 -31.19 2.86 -18.10
C ILE A 262 -29.80 2.89 -17.49
N ILE A 263 -28.80 3.25 -18.28
CA ILE A 263 -27.40 3.27 -17.85
C ILE A 263 -27.07 4.66 -17.27
N PRO A 264 -26.83 4.76 -15.95
CA PRO A 264 -26.48 6.04 -15.34
C PRO A 264 -25.07 6.49 -15.76
N LYS A 265 -24.83 7.80 -15.66
CA LYS A 265 -23.53 8.41 -15.94
C LYS A 265 -22.87 8.84 -14.62
N THR A 266 -21.55 8.75 -14.58
CA THR A 266 -20.73 9.35 -13.52
C THR A 266 -20.76 10.87 -13.63
N ASP A 267 -20.27 11.59 -12.58
CA ASP A 267 -20.16 13.08 -12.58
C ASP A 267 -19.32 13.60 -13.77
N LYS A 268 -18.43 12.79 -14.31
CA LYS A 268 -17.62 13.10 -15.52
C LYS A 268 -18.36 12.79 -16.82
N GLY A 269 -19.64 12.42 -16.76
CA GLY A 269 -20.46 12.12 -17.94
C GLY A 269 -20.25 10.74 -18.58
N ASN A 270 -19.38 9.88 -18.00
CA ASN A 270 -19.12 8.55 -18.54
C ASN A 270 -20.19 7.55 -18.09
N PRO A 271 -20.68 6.64 -18.99
CA PRO A 271 -21.58 5.57 -18.60
C PRO A 271 -20.96 4.71 -17.49
N SER A 272 -21.74 4.32 -16.49
CA SER A 272 -21.32 3.48 -15.37
C SER A 272 -22.03 2.12 -15.41
N LEU A 273 -21.26 1.04 -15.22
CA LEU A 273 -21.71 -0.35 -15.14
C LEU A 273 -21.04 -1.04 -13.95
N THR A 274 -21.04 -0.37 -12.79
CA THR A 274 -20.58 -0.97 -11.52
C THR A 274 -21.55 -2.06 -11.09
N ASP A 275 -21.12 -2.93 -10.18
CA ASP A 275 -21.95 -4.04 -9.71
C ASP A 275 -23.25 -3.54 -9.03
N ASP A 276 -23.18 -2.44 -8.25
CA ASP A 276 -24.37 -1.80 -7.66
C ASP A 276 -25.39 -1.34 -8.72
N ILE A 277 -24.93 -0.88 -9.88
CA ILE A 277 -25.78 -0.49 -10.99
C ILE A 277 -26.36 -1.73 -11.68
N LEU A 278 -25.51 -2.74 -11.92
CA LEU A 278 -25.97 -4.01 -12.49
C LEU A 278 -27.02 -4.69 -11.62
N ASP A 279 -26.97 -4.53 -10.30
CA ASP A 279 -28.00 -5.03 -9.38
C ASP A 279 -29.39 -4.40 -9.59
N THR A 280 -29.44 -3.20 -10.15
CA THR A 280 -30.71 -2.51 -10.48
C THR A 280 -31.32 -2.96 -11.81
N PHE A 281 -30.55 -3.65 -12.66
CA PHE A 281 -30.98 -4.05 -13.98
C PHE A 281 -31.89 -5.30 -13.92
N LYS A 282 -32.90 -5.32 -14.78
CA LYS A 282 -33.83 -6.46 -14.94
C LYS A 282 -33.30 -7.53 -15.88
N SER A 283 -32.36 -7.17 -16.74
CA SER A 283 -31.76 -8.08 -17.72
C SER A 283 -31.00 -9.23 -17.02
N PRO A 284 -31.29 -10.50 -17.36
CA PRO A 284 -30.53 -11.63 -16.82
C PRO A 284 -29.02 -11.53 -17.10
N ALA A 285 -28.64 -10.87 -18.20
CA ALA A 285 -27.25 -10.63 -18.57
C ALA A 285 -26.48 -9.86 -17.48
N ALA A 286 -27.15 -9.03 -16.67
CA ALA A 286 -26.50 -8.26 -15.61
C ALA A 286 -25.88 -9.19 -14.54
N LYS A 287 -26.64 -10.16 -14.04
CA LYS A 287 -26.16 -11.17 -13.09
C LYS A 287 -25.04 -12.02 -13.66
N ILE A 288 -25.15 -12.39 -14.95
CA ILE A 288 -24.12 -13.17 -15.62
C ILE A 288 -22.82 -12.37 -15.74
N VAL A 289 -22.90 -11.08 -16.08
CA VAL A 289 -21.72 -10.19 -16.16
C VAL A 289 -21.05 -10.04 -14.81
N GLN A 290 -21.81 -9.85 -13.73
CA GLN A 290 -21.28 -9.80 -12.36
C GLN A 290 -20.56 -11.11 -12.02
N LYS A 291 -21.17 -12.27 -12.31
CA LYS A 291 -20.61 -13.60 -12.08
C LYS A 291 -19.26 -13.77 -12.82
N VAL A 292 -19.19 -13.40 -14.12
CA VAL A 292 -17.95 -13.45 -14.89
C VAL A 292 -16.89 -12.57 -14.27
N ARG A 293 -17.20 -11.31 -13.96
CA ARG A 293 -16.25 -10.34 -13.37
C ARG A 293 -15.70 -10.81 -12.03
N HIS A 294 -16.55 -11.37 -11.16
CA HIS A 294 -16.14 -11.87 -9.86
C HIS A 294 -15.15 -13.02 -9.99
N TYR A 295 -15.43 -14.01 -10.84
CA TYR A 295 -14.50 -15.12 -11.07
C TYR A 295 -13.21 -14.66 -11.75
N GLU A 296 -13.30 -13.82 -12.80
CA GLU A 296 -12.11 -13.28 -13.49
C GLU A 296 -11.21 -12.51 -12.52
N LYS A 297 -11.78 -11.70 -11.61
CA LYS A 297 -11.03 -10.99 -10.57
C LYS A 297 -10.35 -11.95 -9.61
N ARG A 298 -11.03 -13.00 -9.15
CA ARG A 298 -10.44 -13.99 -8.24
C ARG A 298 -9.31 -14.77 -8.92
N CYS A 299 -9.53 -15.22 -10.13
CA CYS A 299 -8.50 -15.92 -10.89
C CYS A 299 -7.28 -15.03 -11.20
N SER A 300 -7.51 -13.83 -11.74
CA SER A 300 -6.41 -12.95 -12.20
C SER A 300 -5.67 -12.22 -11.09
N THR A 301 -6.41 -11.75 -10.05
CA THR A 301 -5.82 -10.90 -9.01
C THR A 301 -5.23 -11.72 -7.86
N TYR A 302 -5.82 -12.89 -7.58
CA TYR A 302 -5.44 -13.68 -6.42
C TYR A 302 -4.77 -15.00 -6.82
N TYR A 303 -5.52 -16.01 -7.26
CA TYR A 303 -4.96 -17.35 -7.46
C TYR A 303 -3.75 -17.38 -8.40
N SER A 304 -3.88 -16.82 -9.62
CA SER A 304 -2.75 -16.79 -10.56
C SER A 304 -1.60 -15.93 -10.05
N SER A 305 -1.91 -14.80 -9.40
CA SER A 305 -0.89 -13.91 -8.83
C SER A 305 -0.11 -14.59 -7.70
N PHE A 306 -0.78 -15.35 -6.84
CA PHE A 306 -0.11 -16.10 -5.78
C PHE A 306 0.83 -17.16 -6.37
N LEU A 307 0.37 -17.91 -7.39
CA LEU A 307 1.18 -18.94 -8.06
C LEU A 307 2.36 -18.35 -8.84
N ASP A 308 2.18 -17.20 -9.48
CA ASP A 308 3.23 -16.52 -10.25
C ASP A 308 4.31 -15.87 -9.37
N LEU A 309 3.95 -15.47 -8.14
CA LEU A 309 4.81 -14.70 -7.24
C LEU A 309 5.36 -15.53 -6.08
N CYS A 310 4.89 -16.75 -5.87
CA CYS A 310 5.46 -17.59 -4.82
C CYS A 310 6.85 -18.10 -5.21
N ASP A 311 7.70 -18.27 -4.21
CA ASP A 311 9.01 -18.85 -4.33
C ASP A 311 8.96 -20.40 -4.45
N ASP A 312 10.11 -21.04 -4.53
CA ASP A 312 10.19 -22.50 -4.62
C ASP A 312 9.67 -23.23 -3.38
N GLN A 313 9.64 -22.54 -2.23
CA GLN A 313 9.10 -23.06 -0.97
C GLN A 313 7.58 -22.83 -0.83
N GLY A 314 6.95 -22.19 -1.81
CA GLY A 314 5.52 -21.85 -1.78
C GLY A 314 5.21 -20.62 -0.95
N ARG A 315 6.16 -19.71 -0.75
CA ARG A 315 5.94 -18.46 -0.01
C ARG A 315 5.76 -17.28 -0.94
N VAL A 316 4.82 -16.43 -0.60
CA VAL A 316 4.53 -15.17 -1.30
C VAL A 316 5.13 -14.02 -0.51
N HIS A 317 6.02 -13.26 -1.16
CA HIS A 317 6.77 -12.14 -0.57
C HIS A 317 6.19 -10.81 -1.05
N ALA A 318 5.09 -10.39 -0.44
CA ALA A 318 4.43 -9.15 -0.82
C ALA A 318 5.21 -7.91 -0.35
N ASP A 319 5.32 -6.88 -1.19
CA ASP A 319 5.92 -5.59 -0.82
C ASP A 319 4.98 -4.84 0.14
N MET A 320 5.39 -4.73 1.40
CA MET A 320 4.68 -4.09 2.50
C MET A 320 5.11 -2.63 2.66
N ARG A 321 4.45 -1.71 1.99
CA ARG A 321 4.82 -0.29 1.97
C ARG A 321 4.30 0.46 3.20
N GLN A 322 5.20 0.79 4.12
CA GLN A 322 4.85 1.54 5.34
C GLN A 322 4.51 3.02 5.08
N ALA A 323 5.03 3.61 4.00
CA ALA A 323 4.78 4.98 3.60
C ALA A 323 3.87 5.09 2.36
N GLY A 324 3.14 4.03 2.00
CA GLY A 324 2.38 3.94 0.75
C GLY A 324 1.09 4.77 0.70
N THR A 325 0.59 5.29 1.83
CA THR A 325 -0.65 6.07 1.90
C THR A 325 -0.44 7.44 2.55
N THR A 326 -1.33 8.38 2.26
CA THR A 326 -1.30 9.72 2.85
C THR A 326 -1.62 9.74 4.35
N THR A 327 -2.31 8.73 4.86
CA THR A 327 -2.69 8.60 6.26
C THR A 327 -1.67 7.82 7.10
N GLY A 328 -0.61 7.28 6.49
CA GLY A 328 0.37 6.43 7.16
C GLY A 328 -0.05 4.97 7.32
N ARG A 329 -1.20 4.56 6.79
CA ARG A 329 -1.56 3.13 6.72
C ARG A 329 -0.61 2.39 5.80
N PHE A 330 -0.39 1.11 6.06
CA PHE A 330 0.28 0.23 5.13
C PHE A 330 -0.48 0.12 3.80
N SER A 331 0.25 -0.12 2.75
CA SER A 331 -0.30 -0.63 1.49
C SER A 331 0.54 -1.80 1.00
N TYR A 332 -0.09 -2.77 0.36
CA TYR A 332 0.58 -3.95 -0.16
C TYR A 332 0.49 -4.01 -1.67
N ARG A 333 1.54 -4.53 -2.29
CA ARG A 333 1.54 -4.86 -3.72
C ARG A 333 2.35 -6.13 -3.96
N ASP A 334 2.14 -6.71 -5.11
CA ASP A 334 2.89 -7.85 -5.63
C ASP A 334 2.97 -9.05 -4.67
N PRO A 335 1.81 -9.58 -4.21
CA PRO A 335 0.42 -9.21 -4.42
C PRO A 335 -0.15 -8.30 -3.33
N ASN A 336 -1.31 -7.65 -3.59
CA ASN A 336 -2.00 -6.86 -2.57
C ASN A 336 -2.76 -7.75 -1.58
N LEU A 337 -2.11 -8.13 -0.48
CA LEU A 337 -2.67 -8.98 0.56
C LEU A 337 -3.76 -8.30 1.41
N GLN A 338 -3.82 -6.96 1.44
CA GLN A 338 -4.85 -6.23 2.21
C GLN A 338 -6.23 -6.31 1.59
N ASN A 339 -6.32 -6.54 0.29
CA ASN A 339 -7.60 -6.57 -0.43
C ASN A 339 -8.18 -7.98 -0.57
N ILE A 340 -7.62 -8.98 0.12
CA ILE A 340 -8.18 -10.34 0.15
C ILE A 340 -9.52 -10.28 0.87
N PRO A 341 -10.63 -10.62 0.18
CA PRO A 341 -11.97 -10.55 0.77
C PRO A 341 -12.10 -11.49 1.95
N LYS A 342 -13.01 -11.16 2.87
CA LYS A 342 -13.38 -12.09 3.94
C LYS A 342 -14.09 -13.30 3.34
N GLU A 343 -13.91 -14.46 3.98
CA GLU A 343 -14.71 -15.63 3.69
C GLU A 343 -16.16 -15.33 4.14
N ASP A 344 -17.10 -15.52 3.24
CA ASP A 344 -18.52 -15.39 3.53
C ASP A 344 -19.13 -16.78 3.57
N ASP A 345 -19.82 -17.12 4.67
CA ASP A 345 -20.61 -18.36 4.84
C ASP A 345 -21.93 -18.30 4.04
N GLN A 346 -21.87 -17.90 2.78
CA GLN A 346 -23.06 -17.86 1.94
C GLN A 346 -23.22 -19.19 1.20
N GLU A 347 -24.45 -19.71 1.12
CA GLU A 347 -24.79 -20.88 0.31
C GLU A 347 -24.52 -20.68 -1.19
N ASP A 348 -24.45 -19.42 -1.63
CA ASP A 348 -24.14 -19.04 -2.99
C ASP A 348 -22.61 -19.03 -3.24
N LEU A 349 -22.10 -20.10 -3.84
CA LEU A 349 -20.69 -20.25 -4.21
C LEU A 349 -20.16 -19.10 -5.07
N THR A 350 -21.02 -18.35 -5.79
CA THR A 350 -20.60 -17.18 -6.57
C THR A 350 -20.15 -16.02 -5.68
N LYS A 351 -20.64 -15.99 -4.43
CA LYS A 351 -20.33 -14.97 -3.44
C LYS A 351 -19.36 -15.45 -2.36
N THR A 352 -19.18 -16.76 -2.22
CA THR A 352 -18.26 -17.34 -1.23
C THR A 352 -16.81 -17.08 -1.64
N ASN A 353 -16.06 -16.41 -0.78
CA ASN A 353 -14.65 -16.10 -1.02
C ASN A 353 -13.76 -17.10 -0.28
N LEU A 354 -13.22 -18.06 -1.01
CA LEU A 354 -12.34 -19.11 -0.47
C LEU A 354 -10.86 -18.77 -0.59
N ILE A 355 -10.53 -17.55 -1.02
CA ILE A 355 -9.15 -17.11 -1.30
C ILE A 355 -8.25 -17.16 -0.06
N ARG A 356 -8.80 -16.87 1.13
CA ARG A 356 -8.03 -16.94 2.39
C ARG A 356 -7.52 -18.33 2.71
N ARG A 357 -8.20 -19.39 2.24
CA ARG A 357 -7.78 -20.79 2.42
C ARG A 357 -6.52 -21.15 1.64
N CYS A 358 -6.09 -20.30 0.70
CA CYS A 358 -4.79 -20.46 0.08
C CYS A 358 -3.64 -20.30 1.08
N PHE A 359 -3.83 -19.55 2.16
CA PHE A 359 -2.79 -19.29 3.16
C PHE A 359 -2.89 -20.33 4.28
N VAL A 360 -1.76 -20.99 4.53
CA VAL A 360 -1.66 -22.07 5.51
C VAL A 360 -0.50 -21.79 6.48
N PRO A 361 -0.59 -22.28 7.73
CA PRO A 361 0.56 -22.24 8.63
C PRO A 361 1.61 -23.29 8.22
N GLU A 362 2.82 -23.13 8.69
CA GLU A 362 3.83 -24.17 8.62
C GLU A 362 3.40 -25.42 9.44
N PRO A 363 3.91 -26.61 9.09
CA PRO A 363 3.65 -27.80 9.89
C PRO A 363 4.01 -27.59 11.36
N GLY A 364 3.06 -27.89 12.25
CA GLY A 364 3.23 -27.68 13.69
C GLY A 364 2.97 -26.26 14.19
N HIS A 365 2.61 -25.32 13.32
CA HIS A 365 2.27 -23.95 13.66
C HIS A 365 0.78 -23.66 13.45
N ILE A 366 0.32 -22.52 13.93
CA ILE A 366 -1.04 -22.00 13.70
C ILE A 366 -0.98 -20.57 13.19
N LEU A 367 -1.95 -20.18 12.37
CA LEU A 367 -2.17 -18.77 12.03
C LEU A 367 -3.03 -18.14 13.12
N MET A 368 -2.53 -17.03 13.68
CA MET A 368 -3.25 -16.25 14.69
C MET A 368 -3.65 -14.89 14.09
N SER A 369 -4.92 -14.52 14.24
CA SER A 369 -5.42 -13.20 13.85
C SER A 369 -5.70 -12.38 15.10
N ILE A 370 -5.02 -11.25 15.24
CA ILE A 370 -5.21 -10.32 16.35
C ILE A 370 -5.65 -8.97 15.78
N ASP A 371 -6.82 -8.48 16.19
CA ASP A 371 -7.40 -7.24 15.70
C ASP A 371 -7.76 -6.30 16.85
N PHE A 372 -7.50 -5.00 16.67
CA PHE A 372 -7.92 -3.96 17.60
C PHE A 372 -9.42 -3.71 17.47
N SER A 373 -10.17 -4.04 18.51
CA SER A 373 -11.63 -3.87 18.49
C SER A 373 -12.02 -2.39 18.31
N GLN A 374 -12.65 -2.08 17.17
CA GLN A 374 -13.26 -0.77 16.87
C GLN A 374 -12.29 0.41 17.05
N GLN A 375 -11.01 0.22 16.72
CA GLN A 375 -9.89 1.13 16.99
C GLN A 375 -10.18 2.58 16.58
N GLU A 376 -10.63 2.81 15.35
CA GLU A 376 -10.84 4.15 14.81
C GLU A 376 -11.95 4.91 15.56
N TYR A 377 -13.02 4.21 15.94
CA TYR A 377 -14.10 4.86 16.67
C TYR A 377 -13.68 5.21 18.09
N ARG A 378 -12.93 4.33 18.75
CA ARG A 378 -12.34 4.61 20.08
C ARG A 378 -11.39 5.80 20.02
N LEU A 379 -10.57 5.90 18.99
CA LEU A 379 -9.71 7.06 18.74
C LEU A 379 -10.51 8.35 18.54
N MET A 380 -11.58 8.31 17.75
CA MET A 380 -12.45 9.48 17.54
C MET A 380 -13.01 9.99 18.88
N LEU A 381 -13.52 9.09 19.73
CA LEU A 381 -14.04 9.44 21.04
C LEU A 381 -12.95 10.02 21.94
N SER A 382 -11.76 9.43 21.92
CA SER A 382 -10.60 9.90 22.68
C SER A 382 -10.17 11.30 22.25
N TYR A 383 -9.99 11.55 20.96
CA TYR A 383 -9.68 12.89 20.42
C TYR A 383 -10.78 13.92 20.74
N ALA A 384 -12.04 13.49 20.73
CA ALA A 384 -13.16 14.35 21.08
C ALA A 384 -13.26 14.62 22.60
N GLY A 385 -12.67 13.77 23.43
CA GLY A 385 -12.88 13.79 24.89
C GLY A 385 -14.32 13.45 25.29
N GLN A 386 -14.98 12.55 24.53
CA GLN A 386 -16.34 12.08 24.79
C GLN A 386 -16.32 10.99 25.88
N MET A 387 -15.97 11.40 27.11
CA MET A 387 -15.63 10.50 28.23
C MET A 387 -16.79 9.60 28.66
N ASP A 388 -18.01 10.10 28.64
CA ASP A 388 -19.22 9.35 28.98
C ASP A 388 -19.45 8.09 28.14
N VAL A 389 -19.07 8.14 26.85
CA VAL A 389 -19.11 6.97 25.95
C VAL A 389 -17.88 6.09 26.14
N ILE A 390 -16.71 6.70 26.40
CA ILE A 390 -15.48 5.97 26.68
C ILE A 390 -15.66 5.12 27.94
N GLU A 391 -16.21 5.67 29.00
CA GLU A 391 -16.48 4.96 30.26
C GLU A 391 -17.43 3.79 30.08
N ASP A 392 -18.51 3.96 29.33
CA ASP A 392 -19.42 2.85 28.99
C ASP A 392 -18.69 1.71 28.28
N VAL A 393 -17.87 2.05 27.27
CA VAL A 393 -17.12 1.06 26.46
C VAL A 393 -16.02 0.40 27.29
N MET A 394 -15.34 1.13 28.18
CA MET A 394 -14.37 0.56 29.12
C MET A 394 -15.03 -0.37 30.13
N GLY A 395 -16.27 -0.09 30.51
CA GLY A 395 -17.13 -0.95 31.33
C GLY A 395 -17.68 -2.19 30.62
N GLY A 396 -17.29 -2.42 29.35
CA GLY A 396 -17.66 -3.59 28.56
C GLY A 396 -18.91 -3.42 27.69
N ALA A 397 -19.50 -2.23 27.61
CA ALA A 397 -20.63 -1.99 26.74
C ALA A 397 -20.22 -2.08 25.25
N ASP A 398 -21.11 -2.67 24.43
CA ASP A 398 -20.97 -2.59 22.97
C ASP A 398 -21.09 -1.12 22.53
N LEU A 399 -20.11 -0.66 21.77
CA LEU A 399 -19.98 0.73 21.35
C LEU A 399 -21.15 1.22 20.50
N HIS A 400 -21.66 0.36 19.61
CA HIS A 400 -22.81 0.69 18.77
C HIS A 400 -24.11 0.69 19.58
N GLU A 401 -24.20 -0.14 20.60
CA GLU A 401 -25.32 -0.15 21.54
C GLU A 401 -25.30 1.10 22.42
N ALA A 402 -24.13 1.51 22.90
CA ALA A 402 -23.98 2.78 23.65
C ALA A 402 -24.43 3.99 22.83
N THR A 403 -24.07 4.01 21.52
CA THR A 403 -24.57 5.04 20.59
C THR A 403 -26.06 4.92 20.34
N ALA A 404 -26.58 3.70 20.11
CA ALA A 404 -28.00 3.43 19.85
C ALA A 404 -28.88 3.97 20.95
N ARG A 405 -28.54 3.73 22.21
CA ARG A 405 -29.26 4.25 23.39
C ARG A 405 -29.28 5.77 23.45
N ARG A 406 -28.15 6.44 23.15
CA ARG A 406 -28.04 7.90 23.19
C ARG A 406 -28.81 8.60 22.07
N VAL A 407 -28.77 8.01 20.88
CA VAL A 407 -29.40 8.59 19.66
C VAL A 407 -30.88 8.19 19.57
N GLY A 408 -31.31 7.15 20.29
CA GLY A 408 -32.68 6.64 20.24
C GLY A 408 -32.97 5.88 18.95
N VAL A 409 -32.05 5.01 18.52
CA VAL A 409 -32.18 4.21 17.27
C VAL A 409 -31.81 2.75 17.53
N HIS A 410 -32.16 1.85 16.61
CA HIS A 410 -31.71 0.47 16.66
C HIS A 410 -30.19 0.37 16.45
N ARG A 411 -29.54 -0.60 17.09
CA ARG A 411 -28.08 -0.84 17.05
C ARG A 411 -27.51 -0.90 15.63
N SER A 412 -28.21 -1.52 14.68
CA SER A 412 -27.75 -1.56 13.28
C SER A 412 -27.68 -0.17 12.63
N ARG A 413 -28.68 0.67 12.87
CA ARG A 413 -28.68 2.07 12.40
C ARG A 413 -27.58 2.89 13.09
N ALA A 414 -27.36 2.68 14.39
CA ALA A 414 -26.28 3.33 15.12
C ALA A 414 -24.91 2.94 14.53
N LYS A 415 -24.70 1.67 14.18
CA LYS A 415 -23.48 1.21 13.50
C LYS A 415 -23.26 1.98 12.19
N THR A 416 -24.28 2.08 11.33
CA THR A 416 -24.19 2.79 10.05
C THR A 416 -23.89 4.29 10.26
N ILE A 417 -24.54 4.95 11.24
CA ILE A 417 -24.29 6.38 11.53
C ILE A 417 -22.87 6.57 12.07
N ASN A 418 -22.40 5.70 12.96
CA ASN A 418 -21.05 5.77 13.49
C ASN A 418 -20.01 5.74 12.36
N PHE A 419 -20.16 4.83 11.41
CA PHE A 419 -19.28 4.78 10.24
C PHE A 419 -19.45 5.98 9.32
N ALA A 420 -20.68 6.41 9.04
CA ALA A 420 -20.94 7.57 8.19
C ALA A 420 -20.31 8.86 8.77
N VAL A 421 -20.38 9.07 10.08
CA VAL A 421 -19.75 10.20 10.77
C VAL A 421 -18.24 10.07 10.75
N LEU A 422 -17.73 8.87 11.07
CA LEU A 422 -16.29 8.58 11.09
C LEU A 422 -15.63 8.85 9.74
N TYR A 423 -16.30 8.43 8.64
CA TYR A 423 -15.79 8.59 7.28
C TYR A 423 -16.21 9.90 6.61
N GLY A 424 -16.86 10.81 7.35
CA GLY A 424 -17.26 12.12 6.83
C GLY A 424 -18.30 12.06 5.69
N SER A 425 -19.10 11.00 5.63
CA SER A 425 -20.13 10.81 4.59
C SER A 425 -21.17 11.93 4.61
N GLY A 426 -21.62 12.38 3.44
CA GLY A 426 -22.72 13.33 3.29
C GLY A 426 -24.09 12.72 3.65
N ASN A 427 -25.14 13.56 3.67
CA ASN A 427 -26.50 13.10 3.96
C ASN A 427 -27.03 12.16 2.88
N ASP A 428 -26.68 12.40 1.60
CA ASP A 428 -27.08 11.54 0.48
C ASP A 428 -26.55 10.11 0.64
N ASN A 429 -25.26 9.98 0.99
CA ASN A 429 -24.64 8.67 1.21
C ASN A 429 -25.23 7.98 2.44
N LEU A 430 -25.44 8.71 3.55
CA LEU A 430 -26.08 8.16 4.74
C LEU A 430 -27.53 7.69 4.45
N ALA A 431 -28.26 8.46 3.65
CA ALA A 431 -29.62 8.12 3.21
C ALA A 431 -29.63 6.81 2.40
N SER A 432 -28.72 6.69 1.44
CA SER A 432 -28.54 5.47 0.63
C SER A 432 -28.19 4.27 1.49
N MET A 433 -27.24 4.39 2.42
CA MET A 433 -26.82 3.31 3.33
C MET A 433 -27.95 2.80 4.24
N LEU A 434 -28.90 3.68 4.59
CA LEU A 434 -30.00 3.37 5.50
C LEU A 434 -31.32 3.05 4.79
N GLY A 435 -31.42 3.29 3.47
CA GLY A 435 -32.66 3.15 2.70
C GLY A 435 -33.74 4.15 3.13
N ILE A 436 -33.36 5.41 3.48
CA ILE A 436 -34.25 6.47 3.94
C ILE A 436 -34.09 7.74 3.08
N SER A 437 -34.98 8.71 3.26
CA SER A 437 -34.84 9.99 2.57
C SER A 437 -33.64 10.81 3.07
N VAL A 438 -33.09 11.70 2.22
CA VAL A 438 -32.00 12.64 2.59
C VAL A 438 -32.40 13.52 3.78
N HIS A 439 -33.66 13.90 3.86
CA HIS A 439 -34.22 14.68 4.96
C HIS A 439 -34.17 13.91 6.29
N GLU A 440 -34.61 12.65 6.29
CA GLU A 440 -34.55 11.77 7.47
C GLU A 440 -33.12 11.51 7.90
N ALA A 441 -32.19 11.33 6.92
CA ALA A 441 -30.77 11.17 7.19
C ALA A 441 -30.17 12.42 7.88
N ALA A 442 -30.58 13.61 7.44
CA ALA A 442 -30.15 14.88 8.06
C ALA A 442 -30.67 15.01 9.50
N ILE A 443 -31.94 14.67 9.76
CA ILE A 443 -32.52 14.66 11.12
C ILE A 443 -31.75 13.67 12.01
N LEU A 444 -31.49 12.49 11.50
CA LEU A 444 -30.81 11.44 12.25
C LEU A 444 -29.37 11.82 12.58
N ARG A 445 -28.65 12.45 11.64
CA ARG A 445 -27.30 13.00 11.89
C ARG A 445 -27.33 14.10 12.94
N ASN A 446 -28.29 14.98 12.90
CA ASN A 446 -28.45 16.02 13.93
C ASN A 446 -28.71 15.42 15.31
N LYS A 447 -29.57 14.41 15.42
CA LYS A 447 -29.75 13.65 16.67
C LYS A 447 -28.44 13.06 17.19
N TYR A 448 -27.63 12.48 16.30
CA TYR A 448 -26.32 11.95 16.64
C TYR A 448 -25.41 13.05 17.21
N TYR A 449 -25.33 14.21 16.57
CA TYR A 449 -24.49 15.30 17.04
C TYR A 449 -24.99 15.94 18.32
N CYS A 450 -26.32 15.98 18.55
CA CYS A 450 -26.89 16.38 19.83
C CYS A 450 -26.51 15.42 20.96
N ALA A 451 -26.48 14.11 20.67
CA ALA A 451 -26.08 13.09 21.63
C ALA A 451 -24.56 13.02 21.83
N MET A 452 -23.78 13.49 20.85
CA MET A 452 -22.32 13.44 20.84
C MET A 452 -21.70 14.80 20.46
N PRO A 453 -21.94 15.86 21.24
CA PRO A 453 -21.56 17.22 20.85
C PRO A 453 -20.03 17.43 20.77
N LYS A 454 -19.25 16.68 21.56
CA LYS A 454 -17.79 16.78 21.53
C LYS A 454 -17.19 16.20 20.25
N VAL A 455 -17.84 15.20 19.63
CA VAL A 455 -17.44 14.68 18.31
C VAL A 455 -17.65 15.74 17.22
N LEU A 456 -18.78 16.44 17.22
CA LEU A 456 -19.01 17.56 16.29
C LEU A 456 -17.97 18.68 16.48
N ASN A 457 -17.67 19.02 17.73
CA ASN A 457 -16.65 20.02 18.07
C ASN A 457 -15.27 19.62 17.55
N LEU A 458 -14.87 18.33 17.68
CA LEU A 458 -13.64 17.79 17.11
C LEU A 458 -13.60 18.00 15.60
N ILE A 459 -14.65 17.56 14.88
CA ILE A 459 -14.73 17.67 13.43
C ILE A 459 -14.57 19.12 12.99
N ASN A 460 -15.28 20.05 13.64
CA ASN A 460 -15.22 21.48 13.33
C ASN A 460 -13.86 22.11 13.69
N LYS A 461 -13.24 21.68 14.80
CA LYS A 461 -11.89 22.12 15.19
C LYS A 461 -10.88 21.68 14.14
N VAL A 462 -10.86 20.39 13.77
CA VAL A 462 -9.92 19.85 12.78
C VAL A 462 -10.05 20.57 11.43
N LYS A 463 -11.29 20.77 10.95
CA LYS A 463 -11.53 21.51 9.69
C LYS A 463 -10.99 22.95 9.77
N ARG A 464 -11.23 23.66 10.87
CA ARG A 464 -10.72 25.03 11.04
C ARG A 464 -9.20 25.05 11.09
N THR A 465 -8.58 24.17 11.88
CA THR A 465 -7.13 24.10 12.02
C THR A 465 -6.46 23.81 10.68
N VAL A 466 -6.94 22.83 9.91
CA VAL A 466 -6.32 22.51 8.61
C VAL A 466 -6.47 23.64 7.60
N LEU A 467 -7.55 24.42 7.67
CA LEU A 467 -7.75 25.58 6.80
C LEU A 467 -6.86 26.77 7.18
N SER A 468 -6.56 26.96 8.47
CA SER A 468 -5.72 28.07 8.95
C SER A 468 -4.22 27.73 8.93
N GLU A 469 -3.84 26.51 9.29
CA GLU A 469 -2.44 26.09 9.45
C GLU A 469 -1.91 25.24 8.28
N GLY A 470 -2.81 24.74 7.41
CA GLY A 470 -2.47 23.86 6.29
C GLY A 470 -2.34 22.39 6.69
N PHE A 471 -2.29 22.06 7.99
CA PHE A 471 -2.18 20.70 8.49
C PHE A 471 -2.81 20.54 9.88
N VAL A 472 -3.00 19.28 10.28
CA VAL A 472 -3.26 18.86 11.67
C VAL A 472 -2.28 17.77 12.07
N THR A 473 -2.11 17.54 13.37
CA THR A 473 -1.15 16.57 13.90
C THR A 473 -1.87 15.50 14.70
N ASN A 474 -1.54 14.22 14.49
CA ASN A 474 -2.09 13.13 15.29
C ASN A 474 -1.36 13.01 16.66
N TRP A 475 -1.78 12.05 17.48
CA TRP A 475 -1.28 11.84 18.85
C TRP A 475 0.22 11.51 18.92
N LEU A 476 0.82 10.93 17.87
CA LEU A 476 2.25 10.58 17.81
C LEU A 476 3.10 11.65 17.09
N GLY A 477 2.48 12.72 16.58
CA GLY A 477 3.18 13.80 15.91
C GLY A 477 3.19 13.75 14.38
N ARG A 478 2.49 12.80 13.75
CA ARG A 478 2.37 12.75 12.29
C ARG A 478 1.52 13.91 11.79
N ARG A 479 2.05 14.70 10.85
CA ARG A 479 1.32 15.77 10.19
C ARG A 479 0.44 15.24 9.06
N LEU A 480 -0.75 15.82 8.95
CA LEU A 480 -1.75 15.52 7.94
C LEU A 480 -2.14 16.83 7.26
N HIS A 481 -1.61 17.04 6.07
CA HIS A 481 -1.85 18.25 5.30
C HIS A 481 -3.23 18.24 4.63
N LEU A 482 -3.69 19.40 4.27
CA LEU A 482 -4.90 19.59 3.46
C LEU A 482 -4.70 18.91 2.10
N PRO A 483 -5.52 17.90 1.72
CA PRO A 483 -5.31 17.14 0.49
C PRO A 483 -5.22 18.02 -0.75
N GLY A 484 -4.09 17.95 -1.45
CA GLY A 484 -3.80 18.77 -2.63
C GLY A 484 -3.80 20.28 -2.38
N GLY A 485 -3.77 20.74 -1.11
CA GLY A 485 -3.91 22.15 -0.75
C GLY A 485 -5.32 22.72 -1.01
N LEU A 486 -6.33 21.89 -1.28
CA LEU A 486 -7.67 22.32 -1.70
C LEU A 486 -8.61 22.49 -0.50
N PRO A 487 -9.08 23.71 -0.18
CA PRO A 487 -10.02 23.97 0.92
C PRO A 487 -11.30 23.13 0.88
N SER A 488 -11.78 22.80 -0.32
CA SER A 488 -12.92 21.91 -0.54
C SER A 488 -12.72 20.49 0.01
N MET A 489 -11.46 20.05 0.19
CA MET A 489 -11.11 18.72 0.72
C MET A 489 -10.98 18.67 2.25
N SER A 490 -11.22 19.78 2.95
CA SER A 490 -11.13 19.86 4.43
C SER A 490 -12.07 18.88 5.14
N TYR A 491 -13.14 18.44 4.50
CA TYR A 491 -14.10 17.47 5.05
C TYR A 491 -13.47 16.09 5.29
N ALA A 492 -12.42 15.72 4.54
CA ALA A 492 -11.75 14.42 4.65
C ALA A 492 -10.74 14.36 5.82
N VAL A 493 -10.24 15.52 6.25
CA VAL A 493 -9.12 15.59 7.24
C VAL A 493 -9.48 15.01 8.61
N PRO A 494 -10.70 15.19 9.17
CA PRO A 494 -11.07 14.52 10.42
C PRO A 494 -10.94 12.99 10.34
N ASN A 495 -11.33 12.38 9.23
CA ASN A 495 -11.15 10.95 9.01
C ASN A 495 -9.67 10.58 8.85
N HIS A 496 -8.88 11.37 8.11
CA HIS A 496 -7.44 11.16 7.98
C HIS A 496 -6.73 11.19 9.33
N LEU A 497 -7.11 12.10 10.23
CA LEU A 497 -6.58 12.20 11.59
C LEU A 497 -6.78 10.89 12.38
N ILE A 498 -7.99 10.34 12.30
CA ILE A 498 -8.34 9.12 13.03
C ILE A 498 -7.64 7.90 12.42
N GLN A 499 -7.68 7.76 11.09
CA GLN A 499 -7.00 6.66 10.39
C GLN A 499 -5.50 6.67 10.64
N SER A 500 -4.89 7.84 10.62
CA SER A 500 -3.47 8.02 10.90
C SER A 500 -3.12 7.64 12.34
N GLY A 501 -3.93 8.05 13.31
CA GLY A 501 -3.74 7.65 14.70
C GLY A 501 -3.82 6.14 14.89
N GLY A 502 -4.76 5.47 14.20
CA GLY A 502 -4.88 4.00 14.19
C GLY A 502 -3.70 3.31 13.52
N ALA A 503 -3.22 3.85 12.39
CA ALA A 503 -2.06 3.31 11.72
C ALA A 503 -0.81 3.35 12.61
N ASP A 504 -0.59 4.45 13.32
CA ASP A 504 0.57 4.60 14.22
C ASP A 504 0.47 3.69 15.47
N ILE A 505 -0.73 3.39 15.98
CA ILE A 505 -0.91 2.37 17.02
C ILE A 505 -0.50 0.99 16.49
N CYS A 506 -1.00 0.58 15.31
CA CYS A 506 -0.65 -0.71 14.73
C CYS A 506 0.87 -0.83 14.47
N LYS A 507 1.50 0.19 13.90
CA LYS A 507 2.93 0.23 13.64
C LYS A 507 3.78 0.13 14.91
N ARG A 508 3.37 0.84 15.95
CA ARG A 508 4.03 0.76 17.24
C ARG A 508 3.89 -0.63 17.87
N ALA A 509 2.69 -1.21 17.82
CA ALA A 509 2.47 -2.56 18.31
C ALA A 509 3.34 -3.59 17.56
N MET A 510 3.51 -3.45 16.24
CA MET A 510 4.39 -4.32 15.45
C MET A 510 5.85 -4.22 15.91
N VAL A 511 6.35 -3.02 16.15
CA VAL A 511 7.72 -2.81 16.66
C VAL A 511 7.90 -3.40 18.07
N GLU A 512 6.88 -3.29 18.91
CA GLU A 512 6.93 -3.81 20.28
C GLU A 512 6.81 -5.34 20.36
N VAL A 513 6.11 -5.96 19.40
CA VAL A 513 5.91 -7.44 19.33
C VAL A 513 7.04 -8.14 18.58
N ALA A 514 7.74 -7.45 17.67
CA ALA A 514 8.77 -8.05 16.82
C ALA A 514 9.89 -8.84 17.56
N PRO A 515 10.31 -8.50 18.81
CA PRO A 515 11.31 -9.26 19.54
C PRO A 515 10.84 -10.63 20.04
N PHE A 516 9.55 -10.93 20.01
CA PHE A 516 8.94 -12.18 20.50
C PHE A 516 8.56 -13.12 19.36
#